data_1e17da0a96c0a9b46b8c0d7caedd5a58
#
_entry.id   1e17da0a96c0a9b46b8c0d7caedd5a58
#
_cell.length_a   1.000
_cell.length_b   1.000
_cell.length_c   1.000
_cell.angle_alpha   90.00
_cell.angle_beta   90.00
_cell.angle_gamma   90.00
#
_symmetry.space_group_name_H-M   'P 1'
#
loop_
_entity.id
_entity.type
_entity.pdbx_description
1 polymer ?
#
loop_
_entity_poly.entity_id
_entity_poly.type
_entity_poly.pdbx_seq_one_letter_code
_entity_poly.pdbx_strand_id
1 'polypeptide(L)'
;VTENEKENTILHIFNSKNILDGTTVENLPIGLFGNFYSHELTFFLINNNDLKNIKQIFNKIDLKIKKILLKSFVEGAYLTNKDINKDSFFKIKMSKARSQLSIFEKSSFRYVEHFDFGTDIILKDIAKVCSIDSDFINKILLDRFLDSKDFEEDELLEKKYFIKINYKKI
;
A
#
# COMPACT_ATOMS: atom_id res chain seq x y z
N VAL A 1 3.20 25.61 10.41
CA VAL A 1 2.96 24.42 11.25
C VAL A 1 1.68 24.69 12.02
N THR A 2 0.58 24.04 11.63
CA THR A 2 -0.73 24.21 12.24
C THR A 2 -0.81 23.51 13.61
N GLU A 3 -1.75 23.89 14.48
CA GLU A 3 -1.88 23.31 15.84
C GLU A 3 -2.03 21.79 15.85
N ASN A 4 -2.62 21.20 14.82
CA ASN A 4 -2.75 19.74 14.64
C ASN A 4 -1.42 18.99 14.50
N GLU A 5 -0.32 19.68 14.19
CA GLU A 5 1.01 19.06 14.06
C GLU A 5 1.74 18.90 15.39
N LYS A 6 1.28 19.55 16.47
CA LYS A 6 1.88 19.39 17.80
C LYS A 6 1.69 17.99 18.39
N GLU A 7 0.68 17.25 17.93
CA GLU A 7 0.41 15.89 18.38
C GLU A 7 1.11 14.81 17.57
N ASN A 8 1.82 15.20 16.51
CA ASN A 8 2.47 14.30 15.58
C ASN A 8 3.97 14.51 15.53
N THR A 9 4.69 13.42 15.30
CA THR A 9 6.14 13.41 15.03
C THR A 9 6.37 13.07 13.56
N ILE A 10 7.31 13.76 12.91
CA ILE A 10 7.73 13.46 11.56
C ILE A 10 8.51 12.13 11.58
N LEU A 11 7.98 11.14 10.88
CA LEU A 11 8.60 9.82 10.74
C LEU A 11 9.55 9.79 9.55
N HIS A 12 9.12 10.35 8.40
CA HIS A 12 9.89 10.45 7.17
C HIS A 12 9.64 11.78 6.48
N ILE A 13 10.68 12.24 5.78
CA ILE A 13 10.62 13.38 4.86
C ILE A 13 11.18 12.90 3.51
N PHE A 14 10.42 13.10 2.46
CA PHE A 14 10.83 12.78 1.09
C PHE A 14 10.83 14.03 0.23
N ASN A 15 11.85 14.16 -0.59
CA ASN A 15 11.88 15.18 -1.64
C ASN A 15 10.83 14.85 -2.69
N SER A 16 9.96 15.82 -2.99
CA SER A 16 8.96 15.66 -4.02
C SER A 16 9.36 16.34 -5.31
N LYS A 17 9.66 17.62 -5.25
CA LYS A 17 10.13 18.38 -6.42
C LYS A 17 11.06 19.50 -6.01
N ASN A 18 12.02 19.80 -6.88
CA ASN A 18 12.77 21.03 -6.85
C ASN A 18 12.31 21.90 -8.02
N ILE A 19 11.99 23.16 -7.78
CA ILE A 19 11.50 24.10 -8.80
C ILE A 19 12.36 25.34 -8.73
N LEU A 20 13.02 25.65 -9.85
CA LEU A 20 13.82 26.87 -10.03
C LEU A 20 13.16 27.73 -11.10
N ASP A 21 12.79 28.95 -10.75
CA ASP A 21 12.13 29.93 -11.66
C ASP A 21 10.93 29.33 -12.41
N GLY A 22 10.11 28.52 -11.70
CA GLY A 22 8.92 27.86 -12.25
C GLY A 22 9.20 26.58 -13.04
N THR A 23 10.46 26.19 -13.24
CA THR A 23 10.85 24.99 -13.96
C THR A 23 11.26 23.88 -12.98
N THR A 24 10.70 22.66 -13.14
CA THR A 24 11.09 21.51 -12.33
C THR A 24 12.50 21.05 -12.68
N VAL A 25 13.38 20.96 -11.68
CA VAL A 25 14.73 20.42 -11.80
C VAL A 25 14.85 19.10 -11.05
N GLU A 26 15.61 18.16 -11.61
CA GLU A 26 15.69 16.80 -11.05
C GLU A 26 16.45 16.75 -9.73
N ASN A 27 17.53 17.52 -9.64
CA ASN A 27 18.39 17.56 -8.46
C ASN A 27 18.27 18.90 -7.74
N LEU A 28 18.79 18.98 -6.52
CA LEU A 28 18.99 20.25 -5.84
C LEU A 28 19.81 21.19 -6.75
N PRO A 29 19.34 22.42 -7.03
CA PRO A 29 19.98 23.33 -7.98
C PRO A 29 21.23 24.01 -7.39
N ILE A 30 22.15 23.22 -6.83
CA ILE A 30 23.38 23.72 -6.25
C ILE A 30 24.28 24.26 -7.37
N GLY A 31 24.65 25.53 -7.26
CA GLY A 31 25.50 26.20 -8.27
C GLY A 31 24.74 26.73 -9.49
N LEU A 32 23.41 26.59 -9.55
CA LEU A 32 22.57 27.23 -10.53
C LEU A 32 22.13 28.61 -10.04
N PHE A 33 22.13 29.60 -10.93
CA PHE A 33 21.57 30.93 -10.65
C PHE A 33 20.06 30.91 -10.94
N GLY A 34 19.28 31.54 -10.09
CA GLY A 34 17.85 31.73 -10.26
C GLY A 34 17.33 32.78 -9.30
N ASN A 35 16.14 33.32 -9.60
CA ASN A 35 15.51 34.36 -8.78
C ASN A 35 14.61 33.74 -7.70
N PHE A 36 14.04 32.56 -7.99
CA PHE A 36 13.08 31.91 -7.11
C PHE A 36 13.30 30.40 -7.09
N TYR A 37 13.51 29.86 -5.88
CA TYR A 37 13.59 28.42 -5.64
C TYR A 37 12.46 27.97 -4.72
N SER A 38 11.76 26.91 -5.13
CA SER A 38 10.74 26.24 -4.35
C SER A 38 11.07 24.76 -4.21
N HIS A 39 10.83 24.23 -3.02
CA HIS A 39 11.07 22.84 -2.70
C HIS A 39 9.79 22.22 -2.13
N GLU A 40 9.23 21.26 -2.83
CA GLU A 40 8.11 20.47 -2.35
C GLU A 40 8.61 19.26 -1.54
N LEU A 41 8.10 19.11 -0.34
CA LEU A 41 8.42 18.00 0.55
C LEU A 41 7.16 17.23 0.91
N THR A 42 7.27 15.90 0.95
CA THR A 42 6.24 15.01 1.48
C THR A 42 6.63 14.58 2.89
N PHE A 43 5.78 14.85 3.86
CA PHE A 43 5.97 14.45 5.26
C PHE A 43 5.05 13.29 5.60
N PHE A 44 5.62 12.26 6.24
CA PHE A 44 4.85 11.19 6.86
C PHE A 44 4.92 11.34 8.38
N LEU A 45 3.76 11.46 8.98
CA LEU A 45 3.60 11.75 10.40
C LEU A 45 3.14 10.50 11.14
N ILE A 46 3.52 10.39 12.41
CA ILE A 46 3.01 9.42 13.36
C ILE A 46 2.48 10.15 14.60
N ASN A 47 1.37 9.70 15.15
CA ASN A 47 0.86 10.25 16.38
C ASN A 47 1.86 10.01 17.54
N ASN A 48 2.07 11.02 18.38
CA ASN A 48 3.03 10.96 19.46
C ASN A 48 2.71 9.86 20.48
N ASN A 49 1.42 9.59 20.73
CA ASN A 49 1.01 8.54 21.66
C ASN A 49 1.30 7.15 21.07
N ASP A 50 1.06 6.95 19.78
CA ASP A 50 1.40 5.68 19.12
C ASP A 50 2.90 5.43 19.16
N LEU A 51 3.70 6.47 18.88
CA LEU A 51 5.15 6.39 18.96
C LEU A 51 5.63 6.04 20.39
N LYS A 52 5.04 6.66 21.42
CA LYS A 52 5.34 6.36 22.82
C LYS A 52 4.95 4.93 23.19
N ASN A 53 3.75 4.49 22.77
CA ASN A 53 3.26 3.13 23.02
C ASN A 53 4.18 2.09 22.40
N ILE A 54 4.56 2.28 21.13
CA ILE A 54 5.53 1.39 20.45
C ILE A 54 6.84 1.33 21.25
N LYS A 55 7.43 2.47 21.60
CA LYS A 55 8.68 2.51 22.37
C LYS A 55 8.54 1.83 23.74
N GLN A 56 7.42 2.03 24.43
CA GLN A 56 7.17 1.43 25.73
C GLN A 56 7.07 -0.09 25.69
N ILE A 57 6.43 -0.64 24.65
CA ILE A 57 6.33 -2.10 24.46
C ILE A 57 7.72 -2.72 24.37
N PHE A 58 8.60 -2.16 23.54
CA PHE A 58 9.97 -2.67 23.37
C PHE A 58 10.84 -2.46 24.60
N ASN A 59 10.69 -1.33 25.31
CA ASN A 59 11.44 -1.08 26.54
C ASN A 59 11.10 -2.08 27.67
N LYS A 60 9.85 -2.63 27.69
CA LYS A 60 9.46 -3.66 28.68
C LYS A 60 10.24 -4.97 28.56
N ILE A 61 10.87 -5.19 27.43
CA ILE A 61 11.68 -6.39 27.13
C ILE A 61 13.15 -6.00 26.90
N ASP A 62 13.58 -4.86 27.43
CA ASP A 62 14.95 -4.33 27.35
C ASP A 62 15.47 -4.14 25.92
N LEU A 63 14.59 -3.97 24.93
CA LEU A 63 14.95 -3.67 23.55
C LEU A 63 14.85 -2.18 23.25
N LYS A 64 15.94 -1.62 22.72
CA LYS A 64 15.96 -0.22 22.25
C LYS A 64 15.65 -0.16 20.76
N ILE A 65 14.60 0.61 20.40
CA ILE A 65 14.28 0.86 18.99
C ILE A 65 15.33 1.81 18.42
N LYS A 66 16.08 1.36 17.43
CA LYS A 66 17.07 2.17 16.71
C LYS A 66 16.42 3.05 15.67
N LYS A 67 15.41 2.55 14.93
CA LYS A 67 14.72 3.26 13.85
C LYS A 67 13.33 2.69 13.64
N ILE A 68 12.37 3.55 13.33
CA ILE A 68 11.02 3.17 12.91
C ILE A 68 10.89 3.54 11.44
N LEU A 69 10.43 2.60 10.62
CA LEU A 69 10.24 2.79 9.19
C LEU A 69 8.79 2.50 8.81
N LEU A 70 8.26 3.32 7.91
CA LEU A 70 6.94 3.08 7.34
C LEU A 70 6.99 1.85 6.43
N LYS A 71 6.15 0.85 6.73
CA LYS A 71 6.14 -0.44 6.00
C LYS A 71 5.96 -0.25 4.49
N SER A 72 5.03 0.61 4.08
CA SER A 72 4.76 0.89 2.66
C SER A 72 5.98 1.43 1.94
N PHE A 73 6.75 2.31 2.60
CA PHE A 73 8.00 2.83 2.07
C PHE A 73 9.04 1.72 1.89
N VAL A 74 9.23 0.86 2.89
CA VAL A 74 10.20 -0.24 2.83
C VAL A 74 9.84 -1.23 1.72
N GLU A 75 8.56 -1.60 1.62
CA GLU A 75 8.07 -2.49 0.57
C GLU A 75 8.26 -1.88 -0.84
N GLY A 76 8.01 -0.57 -0.99
CA GLY A 76 8.22 0.12 -2.25
C GLY A 76 9.69 0.27 -2.62
N ALA A 77 10.53 0.65 -1.67
CA ALA A 77 11.98 0.75 -1.87
C ALA A 77 12.59 -0.61 -2.28
N TYR A 78 12.08 -1.70 -1.71
CA TYR A 78 12.48 -3.06 -2.13
C TYR A 78 12.12 -3.33 -3.59
N LEU A 79 10.92 -2.96 -4.03
CA LEU A 79 10.48 -3.14 -5.42
C LEU A 79 11.29 -2.29 -6.40
N THR A 80 11.57 -1.03 -6.04
CA THR A 80 12.41 -0.14 -6.86
C THR A 80 13.84 -0.69 -7.02
N ASN A 81 14.43 -1.21 -5.94
CA ASN A 81 15.77 -1.78 -6.00
C ASN A 81 15.84 -3.10 -6.78
N LYS A 82 14.74 -3.85 -6.84
CA LYS A 82 14.68 -5.12 -7.56
C LYS A 82 14.51 -4.94 -9.06
N ASP A 83 13.84 -3.86 -9.47
CA ASP A 83 13.55 -3.56 -10.88
C ASP A 83 13.95 -2.10 -11.17
N ILE A 84 15.22 -1.92 -11.55
CA ILE A 84 15.87 -0.63 -11.79
C ILE A 84 15.13 0.21 -12.86
N ASN A 85 14.31 -0.41 -13.71
CA ASN A 85 13.59 0.27 -14.79
C ASN A 85 12.24 0.85 -14.36
N LYS A 86 11.81 0.66 -13.10
CA LYS A 86 10.54 1.18 -12.59
C LYS A 86 10.73 2.40 -11.72
N ASP A 87 10.83 3.55 -12.34
CA ASP A 87 10.95 4.81 -11.63
C ASP A 87 9.65 5.24 -10.95
N SER A 88 8.51 4.89 -11.55
CA SER A 88 7.20 5.29 -11.05
C SER A 88 6.22 4.11 -11.12
N PHE A 89 5.54 3.84 -10.01
CA PHE A 89 4.55 2.78 -9.90
C PHE A 89 3.58 3.06 -8.76
N PHE A 90 2.47 2.37 -8.79
CA PHE A 90 1.58 2.27 -7.64
C PHE A 90 1.50 0.83 -7.15
N LYS A 91 1.20 0.68 -5.86
CA LYS A 91 1.00 -0.61 -5.21
C LYS A 91 -0.33 -0.61 -4.50
N ILE A 92 -1.17 -1.56 -4.85
CA ILE A 92 -2.41 -1.83 -4.12
C ILE A 92 -2.17 -3.05 -3.23
N LYS A 93 -2.47 -2.90 -1.95
CA LYS A 93 -2.51 -4.00 -0.99
C LYS A 93 -3.94 -4.15 -0.50
N MET A 94 -4.55 -5.27 -0.82
CA MET A 94 -5.91 -5.59 -0.39
C MET A 94 -5.85 -6.65 0.72
N SER A 95 -6.39 -6.30 1.88
CA SER A 95 -6.59 -7.20 3.00
C SER A 95 -8.07 -7.57 3.10
N LYS A 96 -8.45 -8.37 4.07
CA LYS A 96 -9.84 -8.80 4.28
C LYS A 96 -10.82 -7.62 4.36
N ALA A 97 -10.58 -6.67 5.27
CA ALA A 97 -11.48 -5.55 5.56
C ALA A 97 -10.99 -4.20 5.04
N ARG A 98 -9.71 -4.08 4.64
CA ARG A 98 -9.09 -2.81 4.26
C ARG A 98 -8.19 -2.96 3.07
N SER A 99 -8.12 -1.90 2.27
CA SER A 99 -7.18 -1.77 1.16
C SER A 99 -6.29 -0.56 1.35
N GLN A 100 -5.12 -0.60 0.76
CA GLN A 100 -4.14 0.47 0.80
C GLN A 100 -3.57 0.70 -0.59
N LEU A 101 -3.59 1.94 -1.05
CA LEU A 101 -2.92 2.41 -2.25
C LEU A 101 -1.65 3.15 -1.83
N SER A 102 -0.51 2.80 -2.42
CA SER A 102 0.76 3.50 -2.24
C SER A 102 1.30 3.91 -3.59
N ILE A 103 1.74 5.17 -3.71
CA ILE A 103 2.24 5.75 -4.96
C ILE A 103 3.71 6.10 -4.80
N PHE A 104 4.51 5.67 -5.78
CA PHE A 104 5.92 5.98 -5.93
C PHE A 104 6.13 6.69 -7.26
N GLU A 105 6.87 7.78 -7.23
CA GLU A 105 7.23 8.55 -8.40
C GLU A 105 8.72 8.89 -8.33
N LYS A 106 9.48 8.59 -9.39
CA LYS A 106 10.92 8.77 -9.46
C LYS A 106 11.64 8.21 -8.24
N SER A 107 11.32 6.96 -7.91
CA SER A 107 11.84 6.23 -6.74
C SER A 107 11.54 6.86 -5.37
N SER A 108 10.72 7.91 -5.32
CA SER A 108 10.30 8.57 -4.09
C SER A 108 8.89 8.14 -3.68
N PHE A 109 8.69 7.87 -2.40
CA PHE A 109 7.37 7.59 -1.84
C PHE A 109 6.57 8.90 -1.73
N ARG A 110 5.45 8.98 -2.45
CA ARG A 110 4.66 10.20 -2.59
C ARG A 110 3.42 10.21 -1.73
N TYR A 111 2.70 9.09 -1.72
CA TYR A 111 1.35 9.09 -1.19
C TYR A 111 0.94 7.71 -0.70
N VAL A 112 0.13 7.68 0.34
CA VAL A 112 -0.55 6.50 0.83
C VAL A 112 -1.98 6.85 1.18
N GLU A 113 -2.91 6.01 0.73
CA GLU A 113 -4.34 6.11 1.06
C GLU A 113 -4.83 4.79 1.60
N HIS A 114 -5.75 4.87 2.55
CA HIS A 114 -6.41 3.72 3.16
C HIS A 114 -7.89 3.74 2.87
N PHE A 115 -8.42 2.60 2.48
CA PHE A 115 -9.82 2.41 2.17
C PHE A 115 -10.40 1.36 3.10
N ASP A 116 -11.58 1.62 3.66
CA ASP A 116 -12.30 0.69 4.55
C ASP A 116 -13.10 -0.35 3.75
N PHE A 117 -12.50 -0.88 2.69
CA PHE A 117 -12.99 -2.03 1.97
C PHE A 117 -11.85 -2.99 1.65
N GLY A 118 -12.18 -4.28 1.52
CA GLY A 118 -11.23 -5.34 1.21
C GLY A 118 -11.91 -6.50 0.49
N THR A 119 -11.24 -7.64 0.47
CA THR A 119 -11.73 -8.85 -0.21
C THR A 119 -13.08 -9.35 0.33
N ASP A 120 -13.44 -9.04 1.57
CA ASP A 120 -14.71 -9.44 2.16
C ASP A 120 -15.93 -8.87 1.42
N ILE A 121 -15.81 -7.65 0.86
CA ILE A 121 -16.89 -7.06 0.05
C ILE A 121 -17.06 -7.86 -1.25
N ILE A 122 -15.94 -8.18 -1.93
CA ILE A 122 -15.96 -8.96 -3.16
C ILE A 122 -16.58 -10.35 -2.91
N LEU A 123 -16.17 -11.00 -1.81
CA LEU A 123 -16.73 -12.31 -1.43
C LEU A 123 -18.22 -12.25 -1.15
N LYS A 124 -18.69 -11.20 -0.46
CA LYS A 124 -20.11 -10.98 -0.20
C LYS A 124 -20.90 -10.74 -1.48
N ASP A 125 -20.34 -9.99 -2.42
CA ASP A 125 -20.99 -9.72 -3.71
C ASP A 125 -21.11 -11.02 -4.54
N ILE A 126 -20.03 -11.82 -4.61
CA ILE A 126 -20.05 -13.13 -5.26
C ILE A 126 -21.07 -14.05 -4.57
N ALA A 127 -21.06 -14.13 -3.24
CA ALA A 127 -22.00 -14.93 -2.46
C ALA A 127 -23.45 -14.57 -2.79
N LYS A 128 -23.74 -13.27 -2.85
CA LYS A 128 -25.08 -12.76 -3.15
C LYS A 128 -25.50 -13.06 -4.59
N VAL A 129 -24.62 -12.86 -5.57
CA VAL A 129 -24.94 -13.08 -6.99
C VAL A 129 -25.11 -14.57 -7.28
N CYS A 130 -24.22 -15.41 -6.72
CA CYS A 130 -24.23 -16.84 -6.96
C CYS A 130 -25.17 -17.60 -6.04
N SER A 131 -25.74 -16.96 -5.00
CA SER A 131 -26.54 -17.58 -3.93
C SER A 131 -25.79 -18.72 -3.22
N ILE A 132 -24.52 -18.49 -2.94
CA ILE A 132 -23.58 -19.43 -2.31
C ILE A 132 -23.06 -18.80 -1.01
N ASP A 133 -22.82 -19.64 -0.01
CA ASP A 133 -22.25 -19.20 1.26
C ASP A 133 -20.81 -18.66 1.10
N SER A 134 -20.49 -17.56 1.80
CA SER A 134 -19.19 -16.88 1.70
C SER A 134 -18.02 -17.73 2.17
N ASP A 135 -18.23 -18.59 3.18
CA ASP A 135 -17.15 -19.46 3.69
C ASP A 135 -16.84 -20.57 2.68
N PHE A 136 -17.87 -21.02 1.94
CA PHE A 136 -17.66 -21.98 0.86
C PHE A 136 -16.89 -21.36 -0.31
N ILE A 137 -17.18 -20.11 -0.68
CA ILE A 137 -16.42 -19.38 -1.70
C ILE A 137 -14.96 -19.21 -1.27
N ASN A 138 -14.72 -18.80 0.00
CA ASN A 138 -13.37 -18.71 0.56
C ASN A 138 -12.62 -20.04 0.45
N LYS A 139 -13.27 -21.15 0.74
CA LYS A 139 -12.67 -22.48 0.62
C LYS A 139 -12.27 -22.81 -0.81
N ILE A 140 -13.14 -22.51 -1.78
CA ILE A 140 -12.85 -22.69 -3.21
C ILE A 140 -11.63 -21.89 -3.62
N LEU A 141 -11.56 -20.61 -3.23
CA LEU A 141 -10.45 -19.74 -3.57
C LEU A 141 -9.13 -20.22 -2.95
N LEU A 142 -9.15 -20.63 -1.68
CA LEU A 142 -7.96 -21.16 -1.00
C LEU A 142 -7.46 -22.46 -1.64
N ASP A 143 -8.36 -23.39 -1.96
CA ASP A 143 -8.01 -24.65 -2.62
C ASP A 143 -7.36 -24.40 -4.00
N ARG A 144 -7.84 -23.38 -4.73
CA ARG A 144 -7.27 -23.01 -6.03
C ARG A 144 -5.90 -22.34 -5.94
N PHE A 145 -5.65 -21.52 -4.92
CA PHE A 145 -4.33 -20.94 -4.67
C PHE A 145 -3.26 -21.99 -4.36
N LEU A 146 -3.67 -23.14 -3.82
CA LEU A 146 -2.76 -24.24 -3.52
C LEU A 146 -2.48 -25.13 -4.75
N ASP A 147 -3.38 -25.19 -5.72
CA ASP A 147 -3.27 -25.99 -6.94
C ASP A 147 -2.89 -25.10 -8.15
N SER A 148 -1.79 -24.36 -8.10
CA SER A 148 -1.33 -23.45 -9.16
C SER A 148 -0.96 -24.17 -10.47
N LYS A 149 -1.89 -24.84 -11.10
CA LYS A 149 -1.77 -25.37 -12.47
C LYS A 149 -2.84 -24.75 -13.36
N ASP A 150 -2.41 -24.41 -14.57
CA ASP A 150 -3.15 -23.75 -15.64
C ASP A 150 -4.62 -24.15 -15.76
N PHE A 151 -5.47 -23.13 -15.84
CA PHE A 151 -6.93 -23.27 -15.80
C PHE A 151 -7.52 -23.57 -17.17
N GLU A 152 -8.16 -24.71 -17.29
CA GLU A 152 -9.38 -24.87 -18.08
C GLU A 152 -10.56 -24.74 -17.09
N GLU A 153 -11.14 -23.52 -17.02
CA GLU A 153 -11.77 -22.99 -15.80
C GLU A 153 -13.11 -23.61 -15.43
N ASP A 154 -13.92 -24.01 -16.39
CA ASP A 154 -15.33 -24.23 -16.14
C ASP A 154 -15.66 -25.66 -15.71
N GLU A 155 -15.04 -26.64 -16.31
CA GLU A 155 -15.27 -28.05 -16.00
C GLU A 155 -14.79 -28.48 -14.61
N LEU A 156 -13.72 -27.85 -14.11
CA LEU A 156 -13.12 -28.20 -12.83
C LEU A 156 -13.95 -27.73 -11.65
N LEU A 157 -14.61 -26.58 -11.73
CA LEU A 157 -15.50 -26.07 -10.69
C LEU A 157 -16.77 -26.91 -10.58
N GLU A 158 -17.40 -27.25 -11.70
CA GLU A 158 -18.60 -28.09 -11.69
C GLU A 158 -18.31 -29.51 -11.20
N LYS A 159 -17.18 -30.11 -11.60
CA LYS A 159 -16.81 -31.48 -11.16
C LYS A 159 -16.38 -31.55 -9.70
N LYS A 160 -15.56 -30.58 -9.23
CA LYS A 160 -15.01 -30.65 -7.84
C LYS A 160 -16.00 -30.22 -6.78
N TYR A 161 -16.87 -29.23 -7.08
CA TYR A 161 -17.75 -28.63 -6.07
C TYR A 161 -19.23 -28.81 -6.34
N PHE A 162 -19.61 -29.43 -7.45
CA PHE A 162 -21.02 -29.61 -7.86
C PHE A 162 -21.81 -28.28 -7.92
N ILE A 163 -21.12 -27.18 -8.32
CA ILE A 163 -21.71 -25.85 -8.39
C ILE A 163 -22.01 -25.53 -9.85
N LYS A 164 -23.27 -25.21 -10.11
CA LYS A 164 -23.68 -24.66 -11.39
C LYS A 164 -23.69 -23.14 -11.31
N ILE A 165 -22.64 -22.48 -11.85
CA ILE A 165 -22.54 -21.03 -11.86
C ILE A 165 -23.12 -20.49 -13.17
N ASN A 166 -24.07 -19.56 -13.07
CA ASN A 166 -24.63 -18.92 -14.25
C ASN A 166 -23.82 -17.66 -14.61
N TYR A 167 -22.85 -17.81 -15.48
CA TYR A 167 -21.92 -16.74 -15.91
C TYR A 167 -22.59 -15.50 -16.52
N LYS A 168 -23.84 -15.58 -16.94
CA LYS A 168 -24.60 -14.42 -17.45
C LYS A 168 -24.98 -13.43 -16.36
N LYS A 169 -24.75 -13.74 -15.08
CA LYS A 169 -25.06 -12.90 -13.91
C LYS A 169 -23.81 -12.27 -13.27
N ILE A 170 -22.62 -12.61 -13.72
CA ILE A 170 -21.36 -12.01 -13.33
C ILE A 170 -20.88 -11.11 -14.47
#